data_b1528ea4d91466b17bf4b5a9c36d319d
#
_entry.id   b1528ea4d91466b17bf4b5a9c36d319d
#
_cell.length_a   1.000
_cell.length_b   1.000
_cell.length_c   1.000
_cell.angle_alpha   90.00
_cell.angle_beta   90.00
_cell.angle_gamma   90.00
#
_symmetry.space_group_name_H-M   'P 1'
#
loop_
_entity.id
_entity.type
_entity.pdbx_description
1 polymer ?
#
loop_
_entity_poly.entity_id
_entity_poly.type
_entity_poly.pdbx_seq_one_letter_code
_entity_poly.pdbx_strand_id
1 'polypeptide(L)'
;MPASPSTARAINDRLALDLLQRQGPLTAGQLKQLTGLSRPTVADLVERLTASGLIEVAGESGEQRRGPNAKLYGIVAGRAHLAALDVRTEGVAVLVSDLVGRVLAEASAPIDDDSGTGPAVDQAVGLVERAAKEAGADRLHTVGIGAPGLIDPASGELRDSSGLPAWHRRLTTALQEKFPEARVGVENETNLAALAEQRDGAARDRDTFVLLWLGLGIGAAVVLDGTLRRGVSGGAGEIGFMPVPGTSGLPSATDCDGGFHSVAGAAAVTALAAEHGLTATPAGPEPYAAALVREAVRGSAPGAEPFLDALADRIVLGAAAVVSVLDPGCLVLAGEIGRAGGDALATRVQHRLTRMSPLATEVRPSTLGGGAVLRGALLTARDRAQDDLFAPPER
;
A
#
# COMPACT_ATOMS: atom_id res chain seq x y z
N MET A 1 -4.75 -28.11 -23.14
CA MET A 1 -6.13 -28.60 -23.34
C MET A 1 -7.02 -27.38 -23.58
N PRO A 2 -8.00 -27.44 -24.52
CA PRO A 2 -8.97 -26.32 -24.62
C PRO A 2 -9.78 -26.23 -23.35
N ALA A 3 -10.04 -24.99 -22.91
CA ALA A 3 -10.84 -24.72 -21.70
C ALA A 3 -12.26 -25.32 -21.86
N SER A 4 -12.80 -25.87 -20.77
CA SER A 4 -14.19 -26.36 -20.81
C SER A 4 -15.15 -25.15 -20.99
N PRO A 5 -16.37 -25.36 -21.48
CA PRO A 5 -17.35 -24.29 -21.63
C PRO A 5 -17.63 -23.54 -20.30
N SER A 6 -17.58 -24.24 -19.19
CA SER A 6 -17.70 -23.62 -17.85
C SER A 6 -16.50 -22.76 -17.49
N THR A 7 -15.28 -23.21 -17.77
CA THR A 7 -14.06 -22.44 -17.58
C THR A 7 -14.03 -21.17 -18.44
N ALA A 8 -14.43 -21.28 -19.70
CA ALA A 8 -14.52 -20.13 -20.60
C ALA A 8 -15.55 -19.09 -20.12
N ARG A 9 -16.69 -19.53 -19.57
CA ARG A 9 -17.68 -18.64 -18.95
C ARG A 9 -17.10 -17.91 -17.75
N ALA A 10 -16.45 -18.61 -16.82
CA ALA A 10 -15.84 -18.03 -15.64
C ALA A 10 -14.77 -16.97 -16.00
N ILE A 11 -13.94 -17.25 -17.02
CA ILE A 11 -12.96 -16.27 -17.52
C ILE A 11 -13.65 -15.02 -18.08
N ASN A 12 -14.72 -15.18 -18.86
CA ASN A 12 -15.45 -14.06 -19.44
C ASN A 12 -16.17 -13.23 -18.35
N ASP A 13 -16.74 -13.88 -17.34
CA ASP A 13 -17.40 -13.24 -16.22
C ASP A 13 -16.39 -12.41 -15.42
N ARG A 14 -15.23 -12.98 -15.11
CA ARG A 14 -14.14 -12.27 -14.44
C ARG A 14 -13.65 -11.07 -15.25
N LEU A 15 -13.41 -11.23 -16.56
CA LEU A 15 -13.00 -10.15 -17.44
C LEU A 15 -14.01 -8.99 -17.44
N ALA A 16 -15.31 -9.29 -17.47
CA ALA A 16 -16.33 -8.26 -17.44
C ALA A 16 -16.37 -7.53 -16.09
N LEU A 17 -16.25 -8.24 -14.95
CA LEU A 17 -16.20 -7.66 -13.62
C LEU A 17 -14.94 -6.78 -13.43
N ASP A 18 -13.79 -7.22 -13.93
CA ASP A 18 -12.56 -6.43 -13.91
C ASP A 18 -12.68 -5.13 -14.73
N LEU A 19 -13.37 -5.19 -15.88
CA LEU A 19 -13.66 -3.99 -16.68
C LEU A 19 -14.60 -3.03 -15.95
N LEU A 20 -15.67 -3.55 -15.34
CA LEU A 20 -16.61 -2.76 -14.54
C LEU A 20 -15.93 -2.13 -13.32
N GLN A 21 -14.99 -2.84 -12.71
CA GLN A 21 -14.20 -2.29 -11.59
C GLN A 21 -13.28 -1.14 -12.02
N ARG A 22 -12.63 -1.28 -13.19
CA ARG A 22 -11.64 -0.29 -13.66
C ARG A 22 -12.26 0.95 -14.31
N GLN A 23 -13.37 0.76 -15.03
CA GLN A 23 -13.97 1.81 -15.85
C GLN A 23 -15.29 2.34 -15.30
N GLY A 24 -15.81 1.72 -14.23
CA GLY A 24 -17.15 2.00 -13.71
C GLY A 24 -18.25 1.36 -14.53
N PRO A 25 -19.51 1.82 -14.40
CA PRO A 25 -20.66 1.25 -15.09
C PRO A 25 -20.54 1.32 -16.63
N LEU A 26 -20.78 0.20 -17.29
CA LEU A 26 -20.67 0.03 -18.75
C LEU A 26 -21.98 -0.48 -19.34
N THR A 27 -22.27 -0.09 -20.58
CA THR A 27 -23.36 -0.69 -21.37
C THR A 27 -22.95 -2.07 -21.92
N ALA A 28 -23.93 -2.91 -22.25
CA ALA A 28 -23.67 -4.19 -22.92
C ALA A 28 -22.91 -4.00 -24.25
N GLY A 29 -23.12 -2.87 -24.94
CA GLY A 29 -22.38 -2.51 -26.16
C GLY A 29 -20.89 -2.24 -25.87
N GLN A 30 -20.58 -1.50 -24.83
CA GLN A 30 -19.20 -1.24 -24.39
C GLN A 30 -18.52 -2.51 -23.88
N LEU A 31 -19.20 -3.33 -23.08
CA LEU A 31 -18.69 -4.64 -22.66
C LEU A 31 -18.34 -5.52 -23.88
N LYS A 32 -19.23 -5.56 -24.90
CA LYS A 32 -18.93 -6.28 -26.15
C LYS A 32 -17.67 -5.76 -26.83
N GLN A 33 -17.52 -4.45 -26.93
CA GLN A 33 -16.38 -3.83 -27.60
C GLN A 33 -15.07 -4.11 -26.85
N LEU A 34 -15.06 -3.99 -25.52
CA LEU A 34 -13.89 -4.15 -24.68
C LEU A 34 -13.47 -5.62 -24.50
N THR A 35 -14.44 -6.55 -24.44
CA THR A 35 -14.16 -7.98 -24.29
C THR A 35 -13.92 -8.71 -25.61
N GLY A 36 -14.36 -8.16 -26.75
CA GLY A 36 -14.36 -8.84 -28.04
C GLY A 36 -15.40 -9.97 -28.18
N LEU A 37 -16.25 -10.17 -27.17
CA LEU A 37 -17.26 -11.22 -27.14
C LEU A 37 -18.41 -10.96 -28.12
N SER A 38 -19.13 -12.02 -28.52
CA SER A 38 -20.33 -11.89 -29.35
C SER A 38 -21.48 -11.25 -28.56
N ARG A 39 -22.44 -10.59 -29.26
CA ARG A 39 -23.62 -10.00 -28.62
C ARG A 39 -24.44 -11.00 -27.79
N PRO A 40 -24.72 -12.25 -28.25
CA PRO A 40 -25.40 -13.24 -27.43
C PRO A 40 -24.62 -13.62 -26.17
N THR A 41 -23.29 -13.76 -26.30
CA THR A 41 -22.42 -14.10 -25.15
C THR A 41 -22.44 -13.02 -24.08
N VAL A 42 -22.41 -11.72 -24.48
CA VAL A 42 -22.50 -10.60 -23.52
C VAL A 42 -23.89 -10.54 -22.89
N ALA A 43 -24.97 -10.82 -23.63
CA ALA A 43 -26.32 -10.85 -23.08
C ALA A 43 -26.46 -11.95 -22.00
N ASP A 44 -26.01 -13.16 -22.28
CA ASP A 44 -25.98 -14.30 -21.34
C ASP A 44 -25.09 -13.99 -20.11
N LEU A 45 -23.93 -13.35 -20.29
CA LEU A 45 -23.04 -12.92 -19.23
C LEU A 45 -23.73 -11.90 -18.30
N VAL A 46 -24.32 -10.85 -18.85
CA VAL A 46 -25.03 -9.82 -18.07
C VAL A 46 -26.21 -10.43 -17.31
N GLU A 47 -26.99 -11.33 -17.93
CA GLU A 47 -28.08 -12.01 -17.28
C GLU A 47 -27.59 -12.85 -16.08
N ARG A 48 -26.52 -13.66 -16.26
CA ARG A 48 -25.95 -14.48 -15.19
C ARG A 48 -25.41 -13.63 -14.04
N LEU A 49 -24.60 -12.61 -14.34
CA LEU A 49 -24.01 -11.74 -13.32
C LEU A 49 -25.09 -10.95 -12.55
N THR A 50 -26.18 -10.56 -13.23
CA THR A 50 -27.32 -9.92 -12.57
C THR A 50 -28.07 -10.92 -11.68
N ALA A 51 -28.32 -12.14 -12.18
CA ALA A 51 -28.98 -13.19 -11.39
C ALA A 51 -28.17 -13.64 -10.17
N SER A 52 -26.84 -13.59 -10.24
CA SER A 52 -25.95 -13.86 -9.09
C SER A 52 -25.81 -12.66 -8.12
N GLY A 53 -26.42 -11.52 -8.42
CA GLY A 53 -26.33 -10.32 -7.60
C GLY A 53 -24.94 -9.67 -7.58
N LEU A 54 -24.12 -9.91 -8.59
CA LEU A 54 -22.78 -9.31 -8.72
C LEU A 54 -22.82 -7.97 -9.47
N ILE A 55 -23.76 -7.83 -10.41
CA ILE A 55 -23.99 -6.56 -11.11
C ILE A 55 -25.46 -6.16 -11.06
N GLU A 56 -25.69 -4.87 -11.23
CA GLU A 56 -27.03 -4.27 -11.29
C GLU A 56 -27.08 -3.18 -12.35
N VAL A 57 -28.30 -2.71 -12.64
CA VAL A 57 -28.50 -1.53 -13.50
C VAL A 57 -28.20 -0.28 -12.69
N ALA A 58 -27.05 0.32 -12.92
CA ALA A 58 -26.58 1.52 -12.23
C ALA A 58 -27.10 2.83 -12.83
N GLY A 59 -27.78 2.76 -13.99
CA GLY A 59 -28.32 3.92 -14.69
C GLY A 59 -28.56 3.67 -16.17
N GLU A 60 -28.77 4.74 -16.91
CA GLU A 60 -28.93 4.74 -18.35
C GLU A 60 -27.88 5.65 -19.02
N SER A 61 -27.36 5.25 -20.18
CA SER A 61 -26.42 6.11 -20.90
C SER A 61 -27.17 7.28 -21.55
N GLY A 62 -26.77 8.52 -21.20
CA GLY A 62 -27.38 9.76 -21.69
C GLY A 62 -26.93 10.18 -23.11
N GLU A 63 -26.39 9.30 -23.93
CA GLU A 63 -26.03 9.63 -25.32
C GLU A 63 -27.30 9.91 -26.13
N GLN A 64 -27.40 11.12 -26.68
CA GLN A 64 -28.48 11.58 -27.55
C GLN A 64 -28.53 10.80 -28.90
N ARG A 65 -28.91 9.52 -28.84
CA ARG A 65 -29.27 8.73 -30.03
C ARG A 65 -30.76 8.47 -30.04
N ARG A 66 -31.39 8.54 -31.22
CA ARG A 66 -32.78 8.12 -31.42
C ARG A 66 -32.93 6.63 -31.04
N GLY A 67 -33.57 6.35 -29.91
CA GLY A 67 -33.86 5.01 -29.38
C GLY A 67 -33.90 5.02 -27.87
N PRO A 68 -34.36 3.91 -27.23
CA PRO A 68 -34.31 3.78 -25.77
C PRO A 68 -32.85 3.84 -25.29
N ASN A 69 -32.61 4.57 -24.21
CA ASN A 69 -31.28 4.67 -23.60
C ASN A 69 -30.75 3.28 -23.24
N ALA A 70 -29.45 3.06 -23.46
CA ALA A 70 -28.83 1.79 -23.12
C ALA A 70 -28.61 1.71 -21.59
N LYS A 71 -28.97 0.58 -20.99
CA LYS A 71 -28.71 0.33 -19.57
C LYS A 71 -27.22 0.29 -19.29
N LEU A 72 -26.79 0.97 -18.21
CA LEU A 72 -25.47 0.88 -17.63
C LEU A 72 -25.48 -0.17 -16.53
N TYR A 73 -24.58 -1.14 -16.62
CA TYR A 73 -24.39 -2.18 -15.61
C TYR A 73 -23.17 -1.83 -14.77
N GLY A 74 -23.31 -1.92 -13.45
CA GLY A 74 -22.23 -1.70 -12.48
C GLY A 74 -22.15 -2.86 -11.48
N ILE A 75 -21.03 -2.98 -10.79
CA ILE A 75 -20.88 -3.94 -9.67
C ILE A 75 -21.82 -3.50 -8.54
N VAL A 76 -22.50 -4.47 -7.90
CA VAL A 76 -23.31 -4.22 -6.70
C VAL A 76 -22.37 -3.85 -5.55
N ALA A 77 -22.15 -2.56 -5.32
CA ALA A 77 -21.18 -2.03 -4.37
C ALA A 77 -21.43 -2.51 -2.93
N GLY A 78 -22.70 -2.54 -2.51
CA GLY A 78 -23.12 -3.02 -1.19
C GLY A 78 -23.07 -4.53 -0.97
N ARG A 79 -22.56 -5.31 -1.95
CA ARG A 79 -22.44 -6.77 -1.84
C ARG A 79 -21.49 -7.20 -0.73
N ALA A 80 -20.48 -6.40 -0.43
CA ALA A 80 -19.55 -6.60 0.66
C ALA A 80 -19.02 -5.26 1.19
N HIS A 81 -18.72 -5.24 2.49
CA HIS A 81 -18.00 -4.15 3.14
C HIS A 81 -16.61 -4.64 3.54
N LEU A 82 -15.64 -3.76 3.38
CA LEU A 82 -14.23 -4.03 3.60
C LEU A 82 -13.70 -3.05 4.65
N ALA A 83 -12.78 -3.51 5.49
CA ALA A 83 -12.03 -2.63 6.37
C ALA A 83 -10.55 -2.67 6.00
N ALA A 84 -9.87 -1.54 6.11
CA ALA A 84 -8.44 -1.40 5.97
C ALA A 84 -7.88 -0.68 7.18
N LEU A 85 -6.74 -1.16 7.68
CA LEU A 85 -6.04 -0.60 8.84
C LEU A 85 -4.60 -0.25 8.46
N ASP A 86 -4.14 0.89 8.95
CA ASP A 86 -2.72 1.26 9.03
C ASP A 86 -2.34 1.27 10.52
N VAL A 87 -1.56 0.27 10.92
CA VAL A 87 -1.11 0.06 12.30
C VAL A 87 0.30 0.60 12.44
N ARG A 88 0.49 1.53 13.36
CA ARG A 88 1.78 2.15 13.68
C ARG A 88 2.10 1.95 15.15
N THR A 89 3.35 2.22 15.54
CA THR A 89 3.75 2.15 16.96
C THR A 89 2.91 3.06 17.85
N GLU A 90 2.52 4.21 17.37
CA GLU A 90 1.86 5.32 18.10
C GLU A 90 0.37 5.45 17.79
N GLY A 91 -0.25 4.51 17.04
CA GLY A 91 -1.67 4.60 16.74
C GLY A 91 -2.16 3.68 15.63
N VAL A 92 -3.43 3.82 15.34
CA VAL A 92 -4.10 3.08 14.27
C VAL A 92 -5.04 3.99 13.49
N ALA A 93 -5.00 3.88 12.16
CA ALA A 93 -5.99 4.48 11.27
C ALA A 93 -6.81 3.36 10.61
N VAL A 94 -8.11 3.61 10.44
CA VAL A 94 -9.07 2.65 9.89
C VAL A 94 -9.90 3.35 8.83
N LEU A 95 -10.18 2.66 7.74
CA LEU A 95 -11.24 3.02 6.82
C LEU A 95 -12.15 1.82 6.56
N VAL A 96 -13.41 2.10 6.29
CA VAL A 96 -14.40 1.11 5.84
C VAL A 96 -14.90 1.53 4.47
N SER A 97 -14.99 0.57 3.54
CA SER A 97 -15.43 0.80 2.17
C SER A 97 -16.45 -0.24 1.69
N ASP A 98 -17.10 0.06 0.58
CA ASP A 98 -17.87 -0.91 -0.19
C ASP A 98 -16.96 -1.80 -1.07
N LEU A 99 -17.55 -2.77 -1.77
CA LEU A 99 -16.85 -3.73 -2.60
C LEU A 99 -16.08 -3.10 -3.79
N VAL A 100 -16.49 -1.92 -4.26
CA VAL A 100 -15.80 -1.22 -5.35
C VAL A 100 -14.69 -0.30 -4.82
N GLY A 101 -14.56 -0.17 -3.51
CA GLY A 101 -13.50 0.61 -2.85
C GLY A 101 -13.86 2.08 -2.59
N ARG A 102 -15.16 2.42 -2.62
CA ARG A 102 -15.64 3.73 -2.18
C ARG A 102 -15.59 3.77 -0.65
N VAL A 103 -14.87 4.73 -0.10
CA VAL A 103 -14.77 4.94 1.34
C VAL A 103 -16.11 5.42 1.89
N LEU A 104 -16.59 4.76 2.93
CA LEU A 104 -17.86 5.02 3.61
C LEU A 104 -17.64 5.65 5.00
N ALA A 105 -16.57 5.26 5.70
CA ALA A 105 -16.18 5.85 6.98
C ALA A 105 -14.67 5.79 7.17
N GLU A 106 -14.13 6.75 7.92
CA GLU A 106 -12.72 6.81 8.33
C GLU A 106 -12.62 7.17 9.81
N ALA A 107 -11.66 6.57 10.52
CA ALA A 107 -11.38 6.88 11.91
C ALA A 107 -9.91 6.68 12.22
N SER A 108 -9.38 7.41 13.19
CA SER A 108 -8.03 7.18 13.71
C SER A 108 -8.00 7.42 15.22
N ALA A 109 -7.08 6.74 15.89
CA ALA A 109 -6.83 6.93 17.31
C ALA A 109 -5.34 6.76 17.63
N PRO A 110 -4.76 7.61 18.49
CA PRO A 110 -3.45 7.34 19.04
C PRO A 110 -3.55 6.13 19.99
N ILE A 111 -2.47 5.37 20.09
CA ILE A 111 -2.30 4.28 21.04
C ILE A 111 -0.97 4.56 21.75
N ASP A 112 -1.04 4.81 23.06
CA ASP A 112 0.14 5.12 23.83
C ASP A 112 0.96 3.85 24.11
N ASP A 113 2.29 3.95 24.07
CA ASP A 113 3.21 2.83 24.33
C ASP A 113 2.97 2.19 25.71
N ASP A 114 2.52 2.96 26.69
CA ASP A 114 2.24 2.52 28.07
C ASP A 114 0.86 1.85 28.23
N SER A 115 0.04 1.82 27.19
CA SER A 115 -1.35 1.30 27.27
C SER A 115 -1.43 -0.18 27.61
N GLY A 116 -0.36 -0.92 27.41
CA GLY A 116 -0.33 -2.39 27.51
C GLY A 116 -1.04 -3.08 26.35
N THR A 117 -0.72 -4.36 26.14
CA THR A 117 -1.18 -5.11 24.94
C THR A 117 -2.70 -5.28 24.88
N GLY A 118 -3.36 -5.60 25.98
CA GLY A 118 -4.82 -5.81 26.01
C GLY A 118 -5.60 -4.56 25.66
N PRO A 119 -5.46 -3.47 26.41
CA PRO A 119 -6.15 -2.21 26.13
C PRO A 119 -5.88 -1.63 24.74
N ALA A 120 -4.64 -1.76 24.22
CA ALA A 120 -4.29 -1.32 22.87
C ALA A 120 -5.09 -2.10 21.78
N VAL A 121 -5.18 -3.42 21.94
CA VAL A 121 -5.98 -4.28 21.06
C VAL A 121 -7.47 -3.91 21.16
N ASP A 122 -8.01 -3.77 22.37
CA ASP A 122 -9.42 -3.43 22.57
C ASP A 122 -9.76 -2.06 21.95
N GLN A 123 -8.86 -1.10 22.06
CA GLN A 123 -9.02 0.22 21.45
C GLN A 123 -9.03 0.14 19.92
N ALA A 124 -8.12 -0.62 19.31
CA ALA A 124 -8.03 -0.79 17.87
C ALA A 124 -9.26 -1.54 17.33
N VAL A 125 -9.68 -2.64 17.97
CA VAL A 125 -10.90 -3.39 17.60
C VAL A 125 -12.14 -2.51 17.73
N GLY A 126 -12.27 -1.76 18.83
CA GLY A 126 -13.38 -0.84 19.04
C GLY A 126 -13.42 0.30 18.00
N LEU A 127 -12.28 0.71 17.48
CA LEU A 127 -12.22 1.69 16.38
C LEU A 127 -12.80 1.12 15.08
N VAL A 128 -12.46 -0.13 14.74
CA VAL A 128 -13.02 -0.83 13.57
C VAL A 128 -14.52 -0.99 13.71
N GLU A 129 -15.03 -1.38 14.89
CA GLU A 129 -16.47 -1.50 15.13
C GLU A 129 -17.20 -0.17 14.91
N ARG A 130 -16.68 0.91 15.45
CA ARG A 130 -17.28 2.25 15.28
C ARG A 130 -17.31 2.67 13.81
N ALA A 131 -16.19 2.49 13.09
CA ALA A 131 -16.10 2.81 11.66
C ALA A 131 -17.06 1.94 10.83
N ALA A 132 -17.17 0.63 11.12
CA ALA A 132 -18.13 -0.27 10.47
C ALA A 132 -19.57 0.19 10.69
N LYS A 133 -19.91 0.53 11.94
CA LYS A 133 -21.25 1.03 12.29
C LYS A 133 -21.57 2.36 11.58
N GLU A 134 -20.63 3.28 11.52
CA GLU A 134 -20.77 4.57 10.82
C GLU A 134 -20.97 4.35 9.32
N ALA A 135 -20.25 3.39 8.73
CA ALA A 135 -20.39 3.00 7.33
C ALA A 135 -21.74 2.28 7.02
N GLY A 136 -22.52 1.94 8.03
CA GLY A 136 -23.71 1.10 7.86
C GLY A 136 -23.40 -0.36 7.49
N ALA A 137 -22.19 -0.82 7.82
CA ALA A 137 -21.72 -2.16 7.52
C ALA A 137 -22.07 -3.12 8.66
N ASP A 138 -23.15 -3.87 8.52
CA ASP A 138 -23.56 -4.90 9.51
C ASP A 138 -22.53 -6.04 9.60
N ARG A 139 -21.82 -6.30 8.50
CA ARG A 139 -20.84 -7.38 8.37
C ARG A 139 -19.66 -6.91 7.52
N LEU A 140 -18.46 -7.27 7.96
CA LEU A 140 -17.23 -7.08 7.16
C LEU A 140 -16.91 -8.38 6.44
N HIS A 141 -16.60 -8.32 5.15
CA HIS A 141 -16.19 -9.46 4.35
C HIS A 141 -14.69 -9.70 4.45
N THR A 142 -13.89 -8.63 4.37
CA THR A 142 -12.43 -8.70 4.41
C THR A 142 -11.88 -7.55 5.22
N VAL A 143 -10.87 -7.84 6.04
CA VAL A 143 -10.10 -6.86 6.80
C VAL A 143 -8.64 -6.97 6.38
N GLY A 144 -8.10 -5.90 5.80
CA GLY A 144 -6.69 -5.76 5.44
C GLY A 144 -5.95 -4.92 6.47
N ILE A 145 -4.83 -5.42 6.98
CA ILE A 145 -4.02 -4.74 7.99
C ILE A 145 -2.65 -4.45 7.40
N GLY A 146 -2.22 -3.19 7.42
CA GLY A 146 -0.83 -2.79 7.23
C GLY A 146 -0.16 -2.66 8.58
N ALA A 147 0.95 -3.36 8.78
CA ALA A 147 1.70 -3.31 10.02
C ALA A 147 3.22 -3.36 9.75
N PRO A 148 4.04 -2.70 10.59
CA PRO A 148 5.48 -2.84 10.51
C PRO A 148 5.91 -4.26 10.89
N GLY A 149 7.01 -4.74 10.31
CA GLY A 149 7.61 -6.03 10.60
C GLY A 149 7.42 -7.08 9.52
N LEU A 150 7.99 -8.27 9.77
CA LEU A 150 8.01 -9.37 8.82
C LEU A 150 6.73 -10.20 8.90
N ILE A 151 6.10 -10.41 7.75
CA ILE A 151 4.96 -11.30 7.62
C ILE A 151 5.44 -12.65 7.08
N ASP A 152 5.18 -13.73 7.81
CA ASP A 152 5.51 -15.08 7.34
C ASP A 152 4.64 -15.46 6.13
N PRO A 153 5.24 -15.73 4.96
CA PRO A 153 4.46 -16.02 3.75
C PRO A 153 3.64 -17.31 3.83
N ALA A 154 4.02 -18.26 4.69
CA ALA A 154 3.34 -19.55 4.81
C ALA A 154 2.13 -19.47 5.75
N SER A 155 2.26 -18.77 6.90
CA SER A 155 1.15 -18.62 7.87
C SER A 155 0.36 -17.34 7.66
N GLY A 156 0.93 -16.30 7.02
CA GLY A 156 0.35 -14.97 6.93
C GLY A 156 0.37 -14.21 8.25
N GLU A 157 1.18 -14.64 9.22
CA GLU A 157 1.25 -14.05 10.56
C GLU A 157 2.43 -13.09 10.68
N LEU A 158 2.25 -12.05 11.50
CA LEU A 158 3.32 -11.12 11.87
C LEU A 158 4.31 -11.83 12.80
N ARG A 159 5.58 -11.90 12.38
CA ARG A 159 6.66 -12.50 13.18
C ARG A 159 6.97 -11.66 14.42
N ASP A 160 7.51 -12.33 15.43
CA ASP A 160 8.11 -11.63 16.57
C ASP A 160 9.38 -10.92 16.13
N SER A 161 9.39 -9.59 16.30
CA SER A 161 10.56 -8.77 16.01
C SER A 161 10.82 -7.84 17.19
N SER A 162 12.10 -7.69 17.57
CA SER A 162 12.51 -6.74 18.59
C SER A 162 12.13 -5.30 18.19
N GLY A 163 11.58 -4.54 19.15
CA GLY A 163 11.24 -3.13 18.95
C GLY A 163 9.82 -2.84 18.45
N LEU A 164 9.00 -3.87 18.14
CA LEU A 164 7.59 -3.67 17.81
C LEU A 164 6.68 -4.03 18.99
N PRO A 165 5.62 -3.23 19.25
CA PRO A 165 4.66 -3.51 20.30
C PRO A 165 3.98 -4.87 20.13
N ALA A 166 3.86 -5.65 21.20
CA ALA A 166 3.26 -6.99 21.16
C ALA A 166 1.78 -6.99 20.73
N TRP A 167 1.07 -5.86 20.88
CA TRP A 167 -0.32 -5.74 20.49
C TRP A 167 -0.52 -5.84 18.96
N HIS A 168 0.48 -5.47 18.14
CA HIS A 168 0.39 -5.62 16.68
C HIS A 168 0.11 -7.06 16.26
N ARG A 169 0.78 -8.03 16.88
CA ARG A 169 0.59 -9.47 16.60
C ARG A 169 -0.77 -9.98 17.07
N ARG A 170 -1.24 -9.49 18.21
CA ARG A 170 -2.52 -9.91 18.78
C ARG A 170 -3.73 -9.33 18.06
N LEU A 171 -3.56 -8.21 17.38
CA LEU A 171 -4.64 -7.51 16.71
C LEU A 171 -5.31 -8.37 15.63
N THR A 172 -4.54 -9.12 14.84
CA THR A 172 -5.07 -9.99 13.77
C THR A 172 -6.02 -11.04 14.36
N THR A 173 -5.59 -11.73 15.42
CA THR A 173 -6.43 -12.73 16.11
C THR A 173 -7.67 -12.10 16.72
N ALA A 174 -7.54 -10.97 17.41
CA ALA A 174 -8.65 -10.27 18.04
C ALA A 174 -9.69 -9.77 17.01
N LEU A 175 -9.24 -9.27 15.86
CA LEU A 175 -10.15 -8.91 14.77
C LEU A 175 -10.84 -10.12 14.16
N GLN A 176 -10.15 -11.26 14.00
CA GLN A 176 -10.78 -12.50 13.53
C GLN A 176 -11.81 -13.05 14.50
N GLU A 177 -11.54 -12.98 15.81
CA GLU A 177 -12.50 -13.36 16.86
C GLU A 177 -13.73 -12.43 16.87
N LYS A 178 -13.50 -11.13 16.69
CA LYS A 178 -14.57 -10.13 16.70
C LYS A 178 -15.45 -10.17 15.45
N PHE A 179 -14.84 -10.44 14.30
CA PHE A 179 -15.49 -10.52 12.99
C PHE A 179 -15.28 -11.92 12.40
N PRO A 180 -15.94 -12.97 12.94
CA PRO A 180 -15.64 -14.37 12.59
C PRO A 180 -15.93 -14.71 11.13
N GLU A 181 -16.80 -13.95 10.47
CA GLU A 181 -17.12 -14.13 9.06
C GLU A 181 -16.19 -13.35 8.12
N ALA A 182 -15.40 -12.42 8.66
CA ALA A 182 -14.44 -11.66 7.89
C ALA A 182 -13.17 -12.46 7.63
N ARG A 183 -12.57 -12.25 6.46
CA ARG A 183 -11.21 -12.71 6.19
C ARG A 183 -10.22 -11.63 6.65
N VAL A 184 -9.54 -11.87 7.75
CA VAL A 184 -8.53 -10.97 8.28
C VAL A 184 -7.16 -11.34 7.70
N GLY A 185 -6.42 -10.35 7.20
CA GLY A 185 -5.07 -10.57 6.69
C GLY A 185 -4.17 -9.38 6.97
N VAL A 186 -2.90 -9.66 7.23
CA VAL A 186 -1.87 -8.65 7.48
C VAL A 186 -0.83 -8.66 6.35
N GLU A 187 -0.29 -7.49 6.05
CA GLU A 187 0.82 -7.29 5.12
C GLU A 187 1.75 -6.21 5.67
N ASN A 188 3.02 -6.28 5.29
CA ASN A 188 3.98 -5.24 5.65
C ASN A 188 3.60 -3.87 5.07
N GLU A 189 3.77 -2.80 5.85
CA GLU A 189 3.38 -1.43 5.48
C GLU A 189 4.09 -0.91 4.23
N THR A 190 5.37 -1.24 4.07
CA THR A 190 6.15 -0.83 2.90
C THR A 190 5.65 -1.53 1.62
N ASN A 191 5.29 -2.81 1.74
CA ASN A 191 4.68 -3.57 0.66
C ASN A 191 3.34 -2.98 0.22
N LEU A 192 2.50 -2.61 1.18
CA LEU A 192 1.21 -1.98 0.89
C LEU A 192 1.36 -0.61 0.25
N ALA A 193 2.31 0.19 0.72
CA ALA A 193 2.62 1.47 0.09
C ALA A 193 3.07 1.29 -1.37
N ALA A 194 3.88 0.29 -1.66
CA ALA A 194 4.30 -0.01 -3.04
C ALA A 194 3.12 -0.44 -3.92
N LEU A 195 2.22 -1.28 -3.42
CA LEU A 195 1.01 -1.67 -4.14
C LEU A 195 0.10 -0.47 -4.42
N ALA A 196 -0.01 0.46 -3.48
CA ALA A 196 -0.76 1.69 -3.66
C ALA A 196 -0.11 2.60 -4.71
N GLU A 197 1.20 2.83 -4.64
CA GLU A 197 1.94 3.64 -5.62
C GLU A 197 1.92 3.02 -7.03
N GLN A 198 1.92 1.71 -7.15
CA GLN A 198 1.75 1.00 -8.42
C GLN A 198 0.35 1.20 -9.01
N ARG A 199 -0.68 1.20 -8.17
CA ARG A 199 -2.06 1.26 -8.64
C ARG A 199 -2.53 2.69 -8.91
N ASP A 200 -2.20 3.61 -8.02
CA ASP A 200 -2.80 4.94 -7.94
C ASP A 200 -1.77 6.09 -7.89
N GLY A 201 -0.47 5.79 -7.74
CA GLY A 201 0.54 6.77 -7.41
C GLY A 201 1.69 6.90 -8.43
N ALA A 202 2.90 7.12 -7.92
CA ALA A 202 4.10 7.47 -8.68
C ALA A 202 4.60 6.35 -9.62
N ALA A 203 4.20 5.09 -9.39
CA ALA A 203 4.64 3.94 -10.19
C ALA A 203 3.54 3.36 -11.10
N ARG A 204 2.48 4.09 -11.41
CA ARG A 204 1.35 3.61 -12.24
C ARG A 204 1.73 3.18 -13.65
N ASP A 205 2.80 3.73 -14.18
CA ASP A 205 3.34 3.45 -15.52
C ASP A 205 4.50 2.44 -15.47
N ARG A 206 4.69 1.73 -14.35
CA ARG A 206 5.81 0.81 -14.11
C ARG A 206 5.32 -0.56 -13.66
N ASP A 207 5.75 -1.59 -14.39
CA ASP A 207 5.60 -2.98 -13.97
C ASP A 207 6.76 -3.44 -13.08
N THR A 208 7.92 -2.76 -13.18
CA THR A 208 9.11 -3.03 -12.37
C THR A 208 9.58 -1.74 -11.73
N PHE A 209 9.69 -1.71 -10.41
CA PHE A 209 10.21 -0.61 -9.61
C PHE A 209 10.52 -1.09 -8.19
N VAL A 210 11.26 -0.27 -7.44
CA VAL A 210 11.45 -0.47 -6.00
C VAL A 210 10.99 0.78 -5.27
N LEU A 211 10.19 0.59 -4.22
CA LEU A 211 9.86 1.65 -3.28
C LEU A 211 10.84 1.59 -2.11
N LEU A 212 11.54 2.69 -1.84
CA LEU A 212 12.38 2.87 -0.65
C LEU A 212 11.58 3.60 0.42
N TRP A 213 11.35 2.93 1.55
CA TRP A 213 10.70 3.51 2.72
C TRP A 213 11.74 4.18 3.60
N LEU A 214 11.62 5.49 3.77
CA LEU A 214 12.49 6.34 4.58
C LEU A 214 11.65 6.93 5.73
N GLY A 215 11.77 6.34 6.90
CA GLY A 215 10.95 6.67 8.07
C GLY A 215 11.72 6.45 9.38
N LEU A 216 11.02 5.98 10.42
CA LEU A 216 11.65 5.56 11.67
C LEU A 216 12.75 4.54 11.39
N GLY A 217 12.39 3.50 10.63
CA GLY A 217 13.31 2.55 10.02
C GLY A 217 13.45 2.75 8.52
N ILE A 218 14.32 1.95 7.90
CA ILE A 218 14.52 1.89 6.45
C ILE A 218 14.08 0.52 5.96
N GLY A 219 13.25 0.52 4.92
CA GLY A 219 12.82 -0.68 4.23
C GLY A 219 12.74 -0.47 2.73
N ALA A 220 12.43 -1.51 2.01
CA ALA A 220 12.08 -1.44 0.60
C ALA A 220 10.96 -2.43 0.26
N ALA A 221 10.20 -2.13 -0.77
CA ALA A 221 9.31 -3.09 -1.41
C ALA A 221 9.73 -3.26 -2.86
N VAL A 222 9.84 -4.51 -3.28
CA VAL A 222 10.34 -4.89 -4.60
C VAL A 222 9.17 -5.36 -5.46
N VAL A 223 8.91 -4.66 -6.56
CA VAL A 223 7.92 -5.06 -7.57
C VAL A 223 8.65 -5.39 -8.86
N LEU A 224 8.50 -6.63 -9.33
CA LEU A 224 9.07 -7.10 -10.60
C LEU A 224 7.96 -7.72 -11.43
N ASP A 225 7.87 -7.29 -12.70
CA ASP A 225 6.86 -7.78 -13.65
C ASP A 225 5.43 -7.65 -13.12
N GLY A 226 5.10 -6.51 -12.54
CA GLY A 226 3.80 -6.21 -11.94
C GLY A 226 3.51 -6.93 -10.62
N THR A 227 4.46 -7.71 -10.10
CA THR A 227 4.24 -8.58 -8.93
C THR A 227 5.14 -8.18 -7.77
N LEU A 228 4.54 -7.95 -6.62
CA LEU A 228 5.26 -7.72 -5.35
C LEU A 228 6.05 -8.97 -4.95
N ARG A 229 7.33 -8.81 -4.64
CA ARG A 229 8.23 -9.88 -4.21
C ARG A 229 8.39 -9.86 -2.68
N ARG A 230 7.80 -10.85 -2.02
CA ARG A 230 7.87 -10.97 -0.55
C ARG A 230 9.12 -11.72 -0.06
N GLY A 231 9.76 -12.49 -0.95
CA GLY A 231 10.88 -13.39 -0.58
C GLY A 231 10.40 -14.64 0.14
N VAL A 232 11.34 -15.55 0.39
CA VAL A 232 11.06 -16.85 1.04
C VAL A 232 10.65 -16.68 2.51
N SER A 233 11.20 -15.68 3.17
CA SER A 233 10.97 -15.39 4.60
C SER A 233 9.98 -14.25 4.86
N GLY A 234 9.45 -13.62 3.81
CA GLY A 234 8.68 -12.37 3.93
C GLY A 234 9.54 -11.12 4.01
N GLY A 235 10.87 -11.25 4.03
CA GLY A 235 11.82 -10.14 4.25
C GLY A 235 12.49 -9.62 2.98
N ALA A 236 11.91 -9.79 1.79
CA ALA A 236 12.45 -9.12 0.62
C ALA A 236 12.34 -7.60 0.80
N GLY A 237 13.47 -6.90 0.69
CA GLY A 237 13.49 -5.45 0.89
C GLY A 237 13.92 -5.00 2.28
N GLU A 238 14.38 -5.89 3.16
CA GLU A 238 14.97 -5.55 4.47
C GLU A 238 16.36 -4.91 4.31
N ILE A 239 16.43 -3.87 3.47
CA ILE A 239 17.69 -3.15 3.15
C ILE A 239 18.25 -2.35 4.33
N GLY A 240 17.45 -2.12 5.36
CA GLY A 240 17.92 -1.49 6.60
C GLY A 240 19.09 -2.22 7.24
N PHE A 241 19.12 -3.55 7.11
CA PHE A 241 20.22 -4.43 7.59
C PHE A 241 21.38 -4.56 6.61
N MET A 242 21.34 -3.85 5.49
CA MET A 242 22.41 -3.95 4.49
C MET A 242 23.69 -3.25 5.00
N PRO A 243 24.87 -3.90 4.92
CA PRO A 243 26.12 -3.25 5.23
C PRO A 243 26.41 -2.14 4.24
N VAL A 244 26.71 -0.95 4.72
CA VAL A 244 27.03 0.21 3.90
C VAL A 244 28.31 0.91 4.40
N PRO A 245 29.02 1.63 3.55
CA PRO A 245 30.16 2.45 3.98
C PRO A 245 29.74 3.50 5.03
N GLY A 246 30.64 3.81 5.97
CA GLY A 246 30.42 4.85 6.98
C GLY A 246 29.81 4.33 8.29
N THR A 247 29.59 3.02 8.42
CA THR A 247 29.19 2.38 9.68
C THR A 247 30.39 1.90 10.47
N SER A 248 30.27 1.79 11.80
CA SER A 248 31.33 1.35 12.70
C SER A 248 31.53 -0.17 12.75
N GLY A 249 30.62 -0.94 12.15
CA GLY A 249 30.64 -2.40 12.22
C GLY A 249 29.68 -3.04 11.22
N LEU A 250 29.53 -4.38 11.33
CA LEU A 250 28.54 -5.13 10.57
C LEU A 250 27.13 -4.94 11.16
N PRO A 251 26.08 -5.04 10.35
CA PRO A 251 24.71 -4.96 10.84
C PRO A 251 24.40 -6.03 11.89
N SER A 252 23.66 -5.62 12.92
CA SER A 252 23.10 -6.52 13.91
C SER A 252 21.67 -6.90 13.54
N ALA A 253 21.34 -8.18 13.65
CA ALA A 253 19.99 -8.68 13.37
C ALA A 253 18.99 -8.38 14.51
N THR A 254 19.46 -7.91 15.67
CA THR A 254 18.63 -7.76 16.88
C THR A 254 18.34 -6.31 17.26
N ASP A 255 19.22 -5.36 16.90
CA ASP A 255 19.13 -3.95 17.31
C ASP A 255 19.22 -2.96 16.14
N CYS A 256 19.33 -3.43 14.91
CA CYS A 256 19.49 -2.64 13.70
C CYS A 256 20.77 -1.78 13.61
N ASP A 257 21.73 -1.94 14.55
CA ASP A 257 22.97 -1.21 14.53
C ASP A 257 23.89 -1.67 13.39
N GLY A 258 24.74 -0.78 12.90
CA GLY A 258 25.77 -1.06 11.89
C GLY A 258 25.28 -1.23 10.45
N GLY A 259 23.97 -1.22 10.20
CA GLY A 259 23.38 -1.32 8.87
C GLY A 259 22.98 0.03 8.28
N PHE A 260 22.30 -0.02 7.15
CA PHE A 260 21.79 1.17 6.46
C PHE A 260 20.82 1.99 7.33
N HIS A 261 20.12 1.36 8.29
CA HIS A 261 19.33 2.05 9.32
C HIS A 261 20.14 3.11 10.07
N SER A 262 21.36 2.78 10.50
CA SER A 262 22.20 3.68 11.29
C SER A 262 22.75 4.86 10.50
N VAL A 263 22.58 4.88 9.16
CA VAL A 263 23.06 5.92 8.27
C VAL A 263 21.94 6.82 7.77
N ALA A 264 20.75 6.28 7.50
CA ALA A 264 19.66 7.00 6.85
C ALA A 264 18.30 6.90 7.57
N GLY A 265 18.19 6.19 8.71
CA GLY A 265 16.99 6.17 9.54
C GLY A 265 16.76 7.48 10.30
N ALA A 266 15.58 7.63 10.92
CA ALA A 266 15.17 8.89 11.55
C ALA A 266 16.17 9.44 12.56
N ALA A 267 16.78 8.59 13.39
CA ALA A 267 17.80 9.01 14.36
C ALA A 267 19.05 9.59 13.66
N ALA A 268 19.52 8.94 12.60
CA ALA A 268 20.66 9.39 11.82
C ALA A 268 20.37 10.70 11.06
N VAL A 269 19.16 10.87 10.55
CA VAL A 269 18.70 12.12 9.91
C VAL A 269 18.63 13.26 10.91
N THR A 270 18.15 12.99 12.13
CA THR A 270 18.10 13.98 13.21
C THR A 270 19.50 14.44 13.64
N ALA A 271 20.44 13.48 13.80
CA ALA A 271 21.82 13.79 14.11
C ALA A 271 22.49 14.62 12.99
N LEU A 272 22.30 14.23 11.74
CA LEU A 272 22.80 14.97 10.59
C LEU A 272 22.26 16.41 10.53
N ALA A 273 20.96 16.59 10.79
CA ALA A 273 20.35 17.92 10.83
C ALA A 273 20.97 18.82 11.91
N ALA A 274 21.26 18.26 13.09
CA ALA A 274 21.93 18.97 14.16
C ALA A 274 23.35 19.41 13.79
N GLU A 275 24.12 18.57 13.05
CA GLU A 275 25.44 18.93 12.51
C GLU A 275 25.38 20.15 11.59
N HIS A 276 24.25 20.33 10.88
CA HIS A 276 24.00 21.47 9.99
C HIS A 276 23.23 22.63 10.66
N GLY A 277 23.04 22.57 11.98
CA GLY A 277 22.36 23.63 12.75
C GLY A 277 20.87 23.77 12.43
N LEU A 278 20.21 22.71 11.95
CA LEU A 278 18.79 22.72 11.62
C LEU A 278 17.94 22.37 12.83
N THR A 279 16.82 23.07 12.96
CA THR A 279 15.74 22.78 13.91
C THR A 279 14.41 22.86 13.18
N ALA A 280 13.39 22.14 13.66
CA ALA A 280 12.06 22.18 13.10
C ALA A 280 11.00 22.06 14.20
N THR A 281 9.78 22.44 13.86
CA THR A 281 8.60 22.17 14.68
C THR A 281 7.71 21.17 13.93
N PRO A 282 7.49 19.97 14.48
CA PRO A 282 6.58 19.00 13.88
C PRO A 282 5.16 19.57 13.72
N ALA A 283 4.50 19.22 12.63
CA ALA A 283 3.12 19.56 12.37
C ALA A 283 2.21 18.36 12.75
N GLY A 284 1.55 18.46 13.90
CA GLY A 284 0.72 17.35 14.41
C GLY A 284 1.55 16.09 14.70
N PRO A 285 1.14 14.91 14.26
CA PRO A 285 1.80 13.64 14.50
C PRO A 285 3.03 13.39 13.60
N GLU A 286 3.56 14.43 12.94
CA GLU A 286 4.71 14.31 12.04
C GLU A 286 5.97 13.96 12.83
N PRO A 287 6.74 12.91 12.45
CA PRO A 287 8.02 12.60 13.07
C PRO A 287 9.03 13.74 12.93
N TYR A 288 9.83 13.98 13.97
CA TYR A 288 10.76 15.11 14.02
C TYR A 288 11.78 15.11 12.86
N ALA A 289 12.28 13.93 12.47
CA ALA A 289 13.18 13.81 11.31
C ALA A 289 12.52 14.26 10.00
N ALA A 290 11.24 13.96 9.80
CA ALA A 290 10.49 14.42 8.64
C ALA A 290 10.27 15.94 8.67
N ALA A 291 9.98 16.50 9.86
CA ALA A 291 9.84 17.94 10.05
C ALA A 291 11.15 18.68 9.69
N LEU A 292 12.32 18.14 10.08
CA LEU A 292 13.63 18.69 9.74
C LEU A 292 13.87 18.70 8.21
N VAL A 293 13.56 17.60 7.53
CA VAL A 293 13.68 17.52 6.08
C VAL A 293 12.73 18.49 5.38
N ARG A 294 11.47 18.56 5.83
CA ARG A 294 10.48 19.51 5.30
C ARG A 294 10.91 20.96 5.48
N GLU A 295 11.52 21.30 6.62
CA GLU A 295 12.04 22.65 6.87
C GLU A 295 13.25 22.96 5.97
N ALA A 296 14.14 21.99 5.79
CA ALA A 296 15.27 22.12 4.88
C ALA A 296 14.83 22.33 3.41
N VAL A 297 13.80 21.60 2.96
CA VAL A 297 13.23 21.77 1.60
C VAL A 297 12.63 23.18 1.42
N ARG A 298 12.12 23.81 2.48
CA ARG A 298 11.66 25.21 2.43
C ARG A 298 12.80 26.22 2.24
N GLY A 299 14.03 25.81 2.51
CA GLY A 299 15.23 26.60 2.22
C GLY A 299 15.47 27.81 3.11
N SER A 300 14.83 27.90 4.28
CA SER A 300 14.89 29.10 5.15
C SER A 300 16.18 29.17 5.96
N ALA A 301 16.86 28.06 6.21
CA ALA A 301 18.04 27.97 7.06
C ALA A 301 19.34 27.87 6.24
N PRO A 302 20.45 28.50 6.66
CA PRO A 302 21.74 28.43 5.94
C PRO A 302 22.30 27.01 5.77
N GLY A 303 22.00 26.09 6.70
CA GLY A 303 22.42 24.69 6.66
C GLY A 303 21.52 23.78 5.81
N ALA A 304 20.42 24.28 5.23
CA ALA A 304 19.42 23.48 4.53
C ALA A 304 19.96 22.73 3.30
N GLU A 305 20.60 23.44 2.38
CA GLU A 305 21.17 22.85 1.17
C GLU A 305 22.27 21.82 1.48
N PRO A 306 23.31 22.12 2.32
CA PRO A 306 24.30 21.12 2.71
C PRO A 306 23.71 19.90 3.42
N PHE A 307 22.68 20.06 4.24
CA PHE A 307 21.99 18.96 4.89
C PHE A 307 21.28 18.04 3.87
N LEU A 308 20.51 18.61 2.92
CA LEU A 308 19.83 17.83 1.89
C LEU A 308 20.83 17.10 0.99
N ASP A 309 21.94 17.71 0.70
CA ASP A 309 23.02 17.09 -0.07
C ASP A 309 23.65 15.92 0.71
N ALA A 310 23.99 16.11 1.98
CA ALA A 310 24.54 15.05 2.82
C ALA A 310 23.52 13.90 3.05
N LEU A 311 22.24 14.22 3.21
CA LEU A 311 21.18 13.22 3.30
C LEU A 311 21.07 12.40 2.00
N ALA A 312 21.12 13.05 0.85
CA ALA A 312 21.10 12.35 -0.44
C ALA A 312 22.35 11.47 -0.65
N ASP A 313 23.53 11.89 -0.17
CA ASP A 313 24.76 11.08 -0.16
C ASP A 313 24.60 9.79 0.67
N ARG A 314 23.85 9.85 1.76
CA ARG A 314 23.54 8.67 2.58
C ARG A 314 22.52 7.75 1.92
N ILE A 315 21.41 8.31 1.41
CA ILE A 315 20.33 7.54 0.78
C ILE A 315 20.81 6.82 -0.47
N VAL A 316 21.67 7.46 -1.27
CA VAL A 316 22.13 6.85 -2.52
C VAL A 316 22.93 5.57 -2.31
N LEU A 317 23.53 5.33 -1.13
CA LEU A 317 24.24 4.08 -0.82
C LEU A 317 23.30 2.89 -0.94
N GLY A 318 22.14 2.96 -0.30
CA GLY A 318 21.12 1.93 -0.40
C GLY A 318 20.49 1.86 -1.80
N ALA A 319 20.19 3.02 -2.38
CA ALA A 319 19.63 3.10 -3.72
C ALA A 319 20.54 2.43 -4.77
N ALA A 320 21.84 2.73 -4.74
CA ALA A 320 22.82 2.15 -5.67
C ALA A 320 22.96 0.62 -5.51
N ALA A 321 22.93 0.12 -4.28
CA ALA A 321 23.01 -1.32 -4.03
C ALA A 321 21.77 -2.05 -4.59
N VAL A 322 20.57 -1.51 -4.35
CA VAL A 322 19.32 -2.05 -4.90
C VAL A 322 19.32 -2.04 -6.43
N VAL A 323 19.73 -0.91 -7.03
CA VAL A 323 19.81 -0.75 -8.49
C VAL A 323 20.81 -1.73 -9.10
N SER A 324 21.96 -1.92 -8.48
CA SER A 324 23.00 -2.83 -8.97
C SER A 324 22.58 -4.30 -8.99
N VAL A 325 21.63 -4.70 -8.14
CA VAL A 325 21.16 -6.09 -8.04
C VAL A 325 19.90 -6.32 -8.88
N LEU A 326 18.97 -5.36 -8.91
CA LEU A 326 17.63 -5.56 -9.45
C LEU A 326 17.39 -4.87 -10.80
N ASP A 327 18.20 -3.84 -11.13
CA ASP A 327 17.99 -2.99 -12.31
C ASP A 327 16.50 -2.59 -12.52
N PRO A 328 15.88 -1.92 -11.55
CA PRO A 328 14.43 -1.74 -11.54
C PRO A 328 13.97 -0.62 -12.50
N GLY A 329 14.87 0.19 -13.03
CA GLY A 329 14.57 1.33 -13.88
C GLY A 329 13.83 2.49 -13.18
N CYS A 330 13.25 2.24 -11.99
CA CYS A 330 12.57 3.27 -11.20
C CYS A 330 12.67 2.99 -9.70
N LEU A 331 12.97 4.04 -8.93
CA LEU A 331 12.89 4.06 -7.46
C LEU A 331 11.85 5.09 -7.02
N VAL A 332 11.00 4.73 -6.05
CA VAL A 332 10.04 5.65 -5.40
C VAL A 332 10.50 5.90 -3.97
N LEU A 333 10.78 7.15 -3.61
CA LEU A 333 11.12 7.54 -2.23
C LEU A 333 9.84 7.79 -1.45
N ALA A 334 9.56 6.94 -0.49
CA ALA A 334 8.37 6.96 0.36
C ALA A 334 8.72 7.04 1.85
N GLY A 335 7.76 6.79 2.72
CA GLY A 335 7.89 7.04 4.15
C GLY A 335 7.83 8.52 4.50
N GLU A 336 7.89 8.84 5.77
CA GLU A 336 7.72 10.22 6.25
C GLU A 336 8.84 11.14 5.77
N ILE A 337 10.09 10.65 5.77
CA ILE A 337 11.28 11.38 5.34
C ILE A 337 11.29 11.54 3.82
N GLY A 338 11.02 10.46 3.06
CA GLY A 338 10.96 10.49 1.60
C GLY A 338 9.92 11.47 1.10
N ARG A 339 8.73 11.46 1.69
CA ARG A 339 7.64 12.39 1.40
C ARG A 339 8.00 13.84 1.75
N ALA A 340 8.61 14.07 2.92
CA ALA A 340 9.02 15.42 3.33
C ALA A 340 10.09 15.99 2.39
N GLY A 341 10.95 15.14 1.86
CA GLY A 341 11.99 15.51 0.88
C GLY A 341 11.46 15.81 -0.53
N GLY A 342 10.37 15.12 -0.93
CA GLY A 342 9.71 15.34 -2.22
C GLY A 342 10.67 15.36 -3.41
N ASP A 343 10.36 16.18 -4.41
CA ASP A 343 11.18 16.35 -5.62
C ASP A 343 12.61 16.85 -5.30
N ALA A 344 12.77 17.67 -4.28
CA ALA A 344 14.07 18.22 -3.90
C ALA A 344 15.06 17.11 -3.48
N LEU A 345 14.60 16.10 -2.74
CA LEU A 345 15.42 14.95 -2.34
C LEU A 345 15.56 13.94 -3.49
N ALA A 346 14.46 13.63 -4.18
CA ALA A 346 14.47 12.68 -5.29
C ALA A 346 15.46 13.10 -6.39
N THR A 347 15.45 14.36 -6.79
CA THR A 347 16.39 14.91 -7.79
C THR A 347 17.84 14.78 -7.32
N ARG A 348 18.14 15.06 -6.05
CA ARG A 348 19.49 14.94 -5.51
C ARG A 348 19.98 13.50 -5.49
N VAL A 349 19.13 12.57 -5.09
CA VAL A 349 19.43 11.12 -5.10
C VAL A 349 19.65 10.64 -6.53
N GLN A 350 18.78 11.00 -7.46
CA GLN A 350 18.92 10.63 -8.88
C GLN A 350 20.23 11.12 -9.48
N HIS A 351 20.58 12.39 -9.25
CA HIS A 351 21.84 12.96 -9.76
C HIS A 351 23.07 12.19 -9.26
N ARG A 352 23.07 11.77 -7.98
CA ARG A 352 24.15 10.97 -7.39
C ARG A 352 24.17 9.56 -7.96
N LEU A 353 23.01 8.93 -8.07
CA LEU A 353 22.86 7.58 -8.60
C LEU A 353 23.38 7.47 -10.04
N THR A 354 23.06 8.45 -10.88
CA THR A 354 23.55 8.52 -12.28
C THR A 354 25.09 8.60 -12.38
N ARG A 355 25.75 9.13 -11.36
CA ARG A 355 27.23 9.18 -11.30
C ARG A 355 27.85 7.90 -10.73
N MET A 356 27.08 7.09 -9.99
CA MET A 356 27.53 5.86 -9.34
C MET A 356 27.25 4.60 -10.16
N SER A 357 26.21 4.65 -11.02
CA SER A 357 25.75 3.49 -11.76
C SER A 357 25.56 3.83 -13.24
N PRO A 358 25.95 2.93 -14.18
CA PRO A 358 25.61 3.06 -15.59
C PRO A 358 24.14 2.73 -15.90
N LEU A 359 23.39 2.19 -14.93
CA LEU A 359 22.01 1.79 -15.11
C LEU A 359 21.08 2.99 -15.02
N ALA A 360 20.30 3.22 -16.07
CA ALA A 360 19.35 4.32 -16.13
C ALA A 360 18.20 4.06 -15.17
N THR A 361 18.17 4.78 -14.05
CA THR A 361 17.13 4.64 -13.02
C THR A 361 16.54 5.99 -12.68
N GLU A 362 15.24 6.12 -12.86
CA GLU A 362 14.48 7.31 -12.45
C GLU A 362 14.18 7.26 -10.94
N VAL A 363 14.33 8.39 -10.24
CA VAL A 363 13.99 8.49 -8.83
C VAL A 363 12.82 9.47 -8.68
N ARG A 364 11.71 8.99 -8.14
CA ARG A 364 10.45 9.74 -7.97
C ARG A 364 10.09 9.88 -6.49
N PRO A 365 9.48 10.97 -6.07
CA PRO A 365 8.85 11.03 -4.77
C PRO A 365 7.53 10.24 -4.77
N SER A 366 7.14 9.68 -3.62
CA SER A 366 5.80 9.14 -3.39
C SER A 366 4.75 10.24 -3.56
N THR A 367 3.60 9.91 -4.17
CA THR A 367 2.51 10.86 -4.46
C THR A 367 1.27 10.65 -3.60
N LEU A 368 1.15 9.53 -2.90
CA LEU A 368 -0.05 9.19 -2.09
C LEU A 368 0.00 9.70 -0.64
N GLY A 369 1.09 10.38 -0.28
CA GLY A 369 1.19 11.00 1.03
C GLY A 369 1.15 10.00 2.20
N GLY A 370 0.58 10.42 3.34
CA GLY A 370 0.47 9.60 4.55
C GLY A 370 -0.56 8.47 4.46
N GLY A 371 -1.37 8.44 3.42
CA GLY A 371 -2.43 7.43 3.22
C GLY A 371 -2.02 6.21 2.39
N ALA A 372 -0.77 6.12 1.94
CA ALA A 372 -0.32 5.05 1.04
C ALA A 372 -0.54 3.63 1.62
N VAL A 373 -0.20 3.42 2.90
CA VAL A 373 -0.38 2.13 3.59
C VAL A 373 -1.85 1.76 3.68
N LEU A 374 -2.68 2.67 4.15
CA LEU A 374 -4.12 2.47 4.30
C LEU A 374 -4.78 2.21 2.94
N ARG A 375 -4.35 2.94 1.90
CA ARG A 375 -4.81 2.71 0.52
C ARG A 375 -4.40 1.34 0.00
N GLY A 376 -3.16 0.90 0.25
CA GLY A 376 -2.66 -0.43 -0.11
C GLY A 376 -3.41 -1.55 0.61
N ALA A 377 -3.70 -1.37 1.90
CA ALA A 377 -4.50 -2.31 2.68
C ALA A 377 -5.92 -2.45 2.10
N LEU A 378 -6.56 -1.33 1.73
CA LEU A 378 -7.86 -1.34 1.06
C LEU A 378 -7.81 -2.07 -0.29
N LEU A 379 -6.83 -1.76 -1.14
CA LEU A 379 -6.66 -2.41 -2.44
C LEU A 379 -6.50 -3.92 -2.29
N THR A 380 -5.68 -4.36 -1.34
CA THR A 380 -5.48 -5.79 -1.04
C THR A 380 -6.75 -6.46 -0.51
N ALA A 381 -7.46 -5.80 0.41
CA ALA A 381 -8.73 -6.31 0.94
C ALA A 381 -9.79 -6.42 -0.16
N ARG A 382 -9.88 -5.43 -1.03
CA ARG A 382 -10.80 -5.41 -2.16
C ARG A 382 -10.49 -6.52 -3.17
N ASP A 383 -9.24 -6.65 -3.58
CA ASP A 383 -8.84 -7.66 -4.56
C ASP A 383 -9.14 -9.07 -4.02
N ARG A 384 -8.88 -9.34 -2.71
CA ARG A 384 -9.26 -10.61 -2.05
C ARG A 384 -10.76 -10.83 -2.04
N ALA A 385 -11.55 -9.82 -1.65
CA ALA A 385 -13.01 -9.93 -1.61
C ALA A 385 -13.60 -10.18 -3.02
N GLN A 386 -13.06 -9.52 -4.03
CA GLN A 386 -13.46 -9.73 -5.42
C GLN A 386 -13.04 -11.12 -5.93
N ASP A 387 -11.86 -11.61 -5.57
CA ASP A 387 -11.42 -12.97 -5.91
C ASP A 387 -12.37 -14.02 -5.33
N ASP A 388 -12.82 -13.83 -4.09
CA ASP A 388 -13.77 -14.75 -3.46
C ASP A 388 -15.17 -14.68 -4.07
N LEU A 389 -15.70 -13.47 -4.24
CA LEU A 389 -17.08 -13.25 -4.69
C LEU A 389 -17.26 -13.48 -6.19
N PHE A 390 -16.20 -13.25 -6.97
CA PHE A 390 -16.21 -13.42 -8.43
C PHE A 390 -15.74 -14.82 -8.86
N ALA A 391 -15.29 -15.65 -7.91
CA ALA A 391 -15.00 -17.06 -8.18
C ALA A 391 -16.26 -17.79 -8.63
N PRO A 392 -16.15 -18.72 -9.62
CA PRO A 392 -17.29 -19.55 -9.97
C PRO A 392 -17.73 -20.38 -8.76
N PRO A 393 -19.03 -20.59 -8.55
CA PRO A 393 -19.51 -21.40 -7.44
C PRO A 393 -18.88 -22.80 -7.48
N GLU A 394 -18.34 -23.23 -6.35
CA GLU A 394 -17.83 -24.59 -6.17
C GLU A 394 -18.98 -25.58 -6.44
N ARG A 395 -18.71 -26.64 -7.23
CA ARG A 395 -19.70 -27.65 -7.61
C ARG A 395 -19.83 -28.73 -6.52
#